data_446386dd8b89ded79aea018c61db10ed
#
_entry.id   446386dd8b89ded79aea018c61db10ed
#
_cell.length_a   1.000
_cell.length_b   1.000
_cell.length_c   1.000
_cell.angle_alpha   90.00
_cell.angle_beta   90.00
_cell.angle_gamma   90.00
#
_symmetry.space_group_name_H-M   'P 1'
#
loop_
_entity.id
_entity.type
_entity.pdbx_description
1 polymer ?
#
loop_
_entity_poly.entity_id
_entity_poly.type
_entity_poly.pdbx_seq_one_letter_code
_entity_poly.pdbx_strand_id
1 'polypeptide(L)'
;MEEAAWIGSLAATGAGALVGAAASDAWQTARDGVVALFRRSGPRRAALVAAQLDTDAEMLAQTDPADRDQLRRQLLPAWRTRLADLLAEHADEVGADSAVAAELRTVTAAVLAELSAPQQTWVQRVHASAPGAIAQGVQGGGNIVNHYGEAAPTPASTDPAGR
;
A
#
# COMPACT_ATOMS: atom_id res chain seq x y z
N MET A 1 -18.73 6.56 5.94
CA MET A 1 -18.12 5.25 5.70
C MET A 1 -17.21 5.22 4.48
N GLU A 2 -17.55 5.88 3.40
CA GLU A 2 -16.69 5.94 2.20
C GLU A 2 -15.40 6.75 2.43
N GLU A 3 -15.45 7.76 3.27
CA GLU A 3 -14.29 8.60 3.61
C GLU A 3 -13.14 7.82 4.25
N ALA A 4 -13.43 6.90 5.15
CA ALA A 4 -12.41 6.07 5.79
C ALA A 4 -11.80 5.02 4.83
N ALA A 5 -12.53 4.60 3.81
CA ALA A 5 -12.07 3.57 2.88
C ALA A 5 -10.97 4.09 1.95
N TRP A 6 -11.08 5.31 1.41
CA TRP A 6 -10.05 5.88 0.54
C TRP A 6 -8.75 6.19 1.31
N ILE A 7 -8.87 6.69 2.57
CA ILE A 7 -7.71 6.94 3.45
C ILE A 7 -6.94 5.65 3.64
N GLY A 8 -7.63 4.57 4.04
CA GLY A 8 -7.00 3.27 4.26
C GLY A 8 -6.32 2.70 3.01
N SER A 9 -6.97 2.84 1.85
CA SER A 9 -6.42 2.37 0.57
C SER A 9 -5.18 3.17 0.15
N LEU A 10 -5.25 4.50 0.21
CA LEU A 10 -4.13 5.37 -0.17
C LEU A 10 -2.95 5.23 0.80
N ALA A 11 -3.21 5.15 2.11
CA ALA A 11 -2.19 4.91 3.11
C ALA A 11 -1.50 3.55 2.93
N ALA A 12 -2.25 2.51 2.59
CA ALA A 12 -1.69 1.19 2.32
C ALA A 12 -0.81 1.19 1.07
N THR A 13 -1.24 1.84 -0.01
CA THR A 13 -0.46 1.96 -1.25
C THR A 13 0.82 2.77 -1.01
N GLY A 14 0.72 3.90 -0.32
CA GLY A 14 1.87 4.73 0.03
C GLY A 14 2.87 4.02 0.95
N ALA A 15 2.39 3.33 1.98
CA ALA A 15 3.24 2.55 2.89
C ALA A 15 3.94 1.39 2.15
N GLY A 16 3.24 0.70 1.26
CA GLY A 16 3.80 -0.36 0.43
C GLY A 16 4.94 0.14 -0.46
N ALA A 17 4.74 1.27 -1.15
CA ALA A 17 5.77 1.90 -1.97
C ALA A 17 6.97 2.35 -1.12
N LEU A 18 6.73 3.00 0.02
CA LEU A 18 7.77 3.47 0.93
C LEU A 18 8.64 2.32 1.45
N VAL A 19 8.02 1.29 2.00
CA VAL A 19 8.75 0.14 2.55
C VAL A 19 9.40 -0.69 1.45
N GLY A 20 8.77 -0.79 0.28
CA GLY A 20 9.34 -1.43 -0.91
C GLY A 20 10.57 -0.70 -1.44
N ALA A 21 10.63 0.62 -1.32
CA ALA A 21 11.78 1.44 -1.71
C ALA A 21 12.96 1.34 -0.74
N ALA A 22 12.72 0.95 0.52
CA ALA A 22 13.78 0.83 1.51
C ALA A 22 14.84 -0.18 1.06
N ALA A 23 16.11 0.18 1.17
CA ALA A 23 17.26 -0.55 0.62
C ALA A 23 17.27 -0.67 -0.92
N SER A 24 16.74 0.32 -1.63
CA SER A 24 16.77 0.43 -3.08
C SER A 24 17.22 1.83 -3.52
N ASP A 25 17.47 2.00 -4.84
CA ASP A 25 17.82 3.31 -5.42
C ASP A 25 16.68 4.34 -5.32
N ALA A 26 15.43 3.88 -5.19
CA ALA A 26 14.25 4.72 -5.00
C ALA A 26 14.09 5.28 -3.57
N TRP A 27 14.97 4.89 -2.65
CA TRP A 27 14.84 5.27 -1.23
C TRP A 27 14.83 6.77 -1.00
N GLN A 28 15.75 7.52 -1.63
CA GLN A 28 15.81 8.97 -1.44
C GLN A 28 14.52 9.66 -1.89
N THR A 29 13.98 9.27 -3.03
CA THR A 29 12.70 9.78 -3.54
C THR A 29 11.57 9.50 -2.55
N ALA A 30 11.48 8.28 -2.02
CA ALA A 30 10.47 7.90 -1.05
C ALA A 30 10.61 8.68 0.27
N ARG A 31 11.83 8.73 0.80
CA ARG A 31 12.15 9.43 2.05
C ARG A 31 11.82 10.92 1.97
N ASP A 32 12.37 11.60 0.96
CA ASP A 32 12.21 13.04 0.82
C ASP A 32 10.75 13.42 0.57
N GLY A 33 10.03 12.63 -0.22
CA GLY A 33 8.59 12.81 -0.47
C GLY A 33 7.76 12.66 0.80
N VAL A 34 7.99 11.63 1.59
CA VAL A 34 7.25 11.40 2.84
C VAL A 34 7.58 12.46 3.89
N VAL A 35 8.85 12.84 4.04
CA VAL A 35 9.24 13.92 4.96
C VAL A 35 8.59 15.25 4.56
N ALA A 36 8.52 15.55 3.26
CA ALA A 36 7.86 16.76 2.76
C ALA A 36 6.36 16.78 3.12
N LEU A 37 5.67 15.64 2.99
CA LEU A 37 4.28 15.49 3.42
C LEU A 37 4.09 15.83 4.91
N PHE A 38 4.93 15.27 5.77
CA PHE A 38 4.84 15.50 7.22
C PHE A 38 5.25 16.91 7.66
N ARG A 39 5.95 17.67 6.83
CA ARG A 39 6.21 19.09 7.10
C ARG A 39 4.95 19.95 7.21
N ARG A 40 3.86 19.51 6.58
CA ARG A 40 2.55 20.17 6.70
C ARG A 40 1.99 20.10 8.12
N SER A 41 2.34 19.05 8.86
CA SER A 41 1.99 18.88 10.28
C SER A 41 3.03 19.44 11.25
N GLY A 42 4.03 20.15 10.74
CA GLY A 42 5.04 20.85 11.51
C GLY A 42 6.45 20.27 11.43
N PRO A 43 7.48 21.10 11.71
CA PRO A 43 8.89 20.71 11.54
C PRO A 43 9.34 19.64 12.52
N ARG A 44 8.79 19.59 13.73
CA ARG A 44 9.11 18.55 14.72
C ARG A 44 8.65 17.18 14.26
N ARG A 45 7.42 17.10 13.74
CA ARG A 45 6.86 15.84 13.25
C ARG A 45 7.63 15.34 12.03
N ALA A 46 7.98 16.23 11.11
CA ALA A 46 8.83 15.90 9.97
C ALA A 46 10.21 15.38 10.39
N ALA A 47 10.84 15.97 11.40
CA ALA A 47 12.12 15.52 11.91
C ALA A 47 12.03 14.12 12.56
N LEU A 48 10.99 13.85 13.33
CA LEU A 48 10.75 12.53 13.93
C LEU A 48 10.52 11.46 12.87
N VAL A 49 9.74 11.78 11.84
CA VAL A 49 9.49 10.89 10.70
C VAL A 49 10.77 10.61 9.93
N ALA A 50 11.58 11.63 9.65
CA ALA A 50 12.87 11.46 9.00
C ALA A 50 13.80 10.52 9.78
N ALA A 51 13.91 10.71 11.10
CA ALA A 51 14.72 9.85 11.96
C ALA A 51 14.22 8.40 11.97
N GLN A 52 12.90 8.19 12.00
CA GLN A 52 12.31 6.86 11.95
C GLN A 52 12.56 6.18 10.60
N LEU A 53 12.42 6.92 9.50
CA LEU A 53 12.70 6.41 8.15
C LEU A 53 14.16 5.97 8.02
N ASP A 54 15.09 6.78 8.54
CA ASP A 54 16.52 6.46 8.51
C ASP A 54 16.84 5.21 9.34
N THR A 55 16.22 5.08 10.51
CA THR A 55 16.36 3.88 11.38
C THR A 55 15.80 2.62 10.68
N ASP A 56 14.64 2.70 10.08
CA ASP A 56 14.02 1.57 9.38
C ASP A 56 14.82 1.14 8.16
N ALA A 57 15.36 2.11 7.40
CA ALA A 57 16.23 1.83 6.26
C ALA A 57 17.55 1.18 6.67
N GLU A 58 18.15 1.64 7.76
CA GLU A 58 19.37 1.05 8.30
C GLU A 58 19.13 -0.38 8.80
N MET A 59 18.03 -0.62 9.48
CA MET A 59 17.61 -1.97 9.92
C MET A 59 17.50 -2.94 8.74
N LEU A 60 16.85 -2.49 7.66
CA LEU A 60 16.72 -3.29 6.44
C LEU A 60 18.06 -3.53 5.74
N ALA A 61 18.94 -2.53 5.73
CA ALA A 61 20.27 -2.66 5.13
C ALA A 61 21.15 -3.69 5.88
N GLN A 62 21.01 -3.76 7.22
CA GLN A 62 21.73 -4.70 8.07
C GLN A 62 21.11 -6.10 8.13
N THR A 63 19.89 -6.27 7.65
CA THR A 63 19.18 -7.55 7.64
C THR A 63 19.61 -8.38 6.43
N ASP A 64 19.76 -9.69 6.62
CA ASP A 64 20.05 -10.60 5.53
C ASP A 64 19.00 -10.51 4.41
N PRO A 65 19.39 -10.55 3.13
CA PRO A 65 18.46 -10.45 2.01
C PRO A 65 17.28 -11.41 2.08
N ALA A 66 17.48 -12.61 2.65
CA ALA A 66 16.42 -13.61 2.82
C ALA A 66 15.34 -13.17 3.82
N ASP A 67 15.69 -12.36 4.82
CA ASP A 67 14.80 -11.94 5.90
C ASP A 67 14.21 -10.53 5.67
N ARG A 68 14.70 -9.78 4.68
CA ARG A 68 14.26 -8.41 4.39
C ARG A 68 12.77 -8.31 4.10
N ASP A 69 12.20 -9.27 3.38
CA ASP A 69 10.78 -9.26 3.05
C ASP A 69 9.91 -9.46 4.29
N GLN A 70 10.36 -10.22 5.26
CA GLN A 70 9.67 -10.37 6.53
C GLN A 70 9.73 -9.07 7.34
N LEU A 71 10.90 -8.42 7.42
CA LEU A 71 11.06 -7.14 8.11
C LEU A 71 10.21 -6.05 7.44
N ARG A 72 10.18 -5.97 6.11
CA ARG A 72 9.31 -5.05 5.38
C ARG A 72 7.85 -5.23 5.77
N ARG A 73 7.37 -6.46 5.84
CA ARG A 73 5.99 -6.76 6.27
C ARG A 73 5.71 -6.35 7.71
N GLN A 74 6.71 -6.39 8.59
CA GLN A 74 6.59 -5.91 9.97
C GLN A 74 6.53 -4.39 10.06
N LEU A 75 7.21 -3.67 9.18
CA LEU A 75 7.21 -2.21 9.14
C LEU A 75 5.92 -1.61 8.53
N LEU A 76 5.27 -2.33 7.63
CA LEU A 76 4.08 -1.86 6.89
C LEU A 76 2.95 -1.33 7.79
N PRO A 77 2.50 -2.02 8.84
CA PRO A 77 1.37 -1.56 9.66
C PRO A 77 1.64 -0.20 10.31
N ALA A 78 2.85 0.02 10.79
CA ALA A 78 3.23 1.28 11.43
C ALA A 78 3.19 2.45 10.43
N TRP A 79 3.75 2.28 9.24
CA TRP A 79 3.73 3.31 8.20
C TRP A 79 2.35 3.55 7.63
N ARG A 80 1.57 2.49 7.44
CA ARG A 80 0.17 2.61 7.03
C ARG A 80 -0.63 3.45 8.03
N THR A 81 -0.48 3.21 9.33
CA THR A 81 -1.15 3.98 10.37
C THR A 81 -0.73 5.45 10.34
N ARG A 82 0.59 5.73 10.27
CA ARG A 82 1.10 7.11 10.22
C ARG A 82 0.60 7.89 9.02
N LEU A 83 0.57 7.26 7.85
CA LEU A 83 0.05 7.90 6.63
C LEU A 83 -1.46 8.07 6.68
N ALA A 84 -2.20 7.12 7.26
CA ALA A 84 -3.64 7.25 7.46
C ALA A 84 -3.98 8.40 8.42
N ASP A 85 -3.26 8.53 9.52
CA ASP A 85 -3.41 9.63 10.47
C ASP A 85 -3.14 11.00 9.81
N LEU A 86 -2.08 11.08 9.00
CA LEU A 86 -1.76 12.29 8.24
C LEU A 86 -2.88 12.66 7.26
N LEU A 87 -3.38 11.69 6.52
CA LEU A 87 -4.48 11.90 5.58
C LEU A 87 -5.77 12.31 6.30
N ALA A 88 -6.08 11.68 7.43
CA ALA A 88 -7.26 12.02 8.23
C ALA A 88 -7.15 13.44 8.82
N GLU A 89 -5.98 13.86 9.29
CA GLU A 89 -5.73 15.22 9.79
C GLU A 89 -6.00 16.31 8.73
N HIS A 90 -5.81 15.99 7.46
CA HIS A 90 -5.97 16.92 6.33
C HIS A 90 -7.19 16.61 5.43
N ALA A 91 -8.07 15.71 5.86
CA ALA A 91 -9.24 15.31 5.07
C ALA A 91 -10.40 16.30 5.15
N ASP A 92 -10.43 17.18 6.15
CA ASP A 92 -11.59 18.01 6.52
C ASP A 92 -12.00 19.04 5.45
N GLU A 93 -11.12 19.38 4.49
CA GLU A 93 -11.41 20.44 3.52
C GLU A 93 -11.98 19.93 2.20
N VAL A 94 -11.53 18.78 1.68
CA VAL A 94 -11.89 18.30 0.32
C VAL A 94 -11.83 16.76 0.20
N GLY A 95 -11.80 16.02 1.28
CA GLY A 95 -11.78 14.55 1.26
C GLY A 95 -10.59 13.98 0.47
N ALA A 96 -10.89 13.06 -0.45
CA ALA A 96 -9.89 12.38 -1.28
C ALA A 96 -9.11 13.31 -2.24
N ASP A 97 -9.59 14.52 -2.47
CA ASP A 97 -8.96 15.53 -3.34
C ASP A 97 -8.11 16.53 -2.56
N SER A 98 -7.84 16.26 -1.27
CA SER A 98 -6.95 17.11 -0.47
C SER A 98 -5.54 17.18 -1.09
N ALA A 99 -4.87 18.32 -0.88
CA ALA A 99 -3.52 18.54 -1.39
C ALA A 99 -2.53 17.46 -0.89
N VAL A 100 -2.70 17.00 0.36
CA VAL A 100 -1.87 15.94 0.95
C VAL A 100 -2.11 14.60 0.25
N ALA A 101 -3.37 14.27 -0.05
CA ALA A 101 -3.70 13.05 -0.79
C ALA A 101 -3.13 13.07 -2.21
N ALA A 102 -3.23 14.21 -2.92
CA ALA A 102 -2.66 14.39 -4.25
C ALA A 102 -1.13 14.25 -4.23
N GLU A 103 -0.48 14.87 -3.24
CA GLU A 103 0.97 14.79 -3.06
C GLU A 103 1.45 13.37 -2.73
N LEU A 104 0.74 12.66 -1.86
CA LEU A 104 1.04 11.25 -1.56
C LEU A 104 0.91 10.36 -2.80
N ARG A 105 -0.11 10.56 -3.63
CA ARG A 105 -0.25 9.85 -4.91
C ARG A 105 0.93 10.13 -5.83
N THR A 106 1.36 11.40 -5.92
CA THR A 106 2.50 11.80 -6.74
C THR A 106 3.80 11.15 -6.26
N VAL A 107 4.07 11.19 -4.95
CA VAL A 107 5.25 10.54 -4.35
C VAL A 107 5.21 9.03 -4.59
N THR A 108 4.08 8.40 -4.36
CA THR A 108 3.90 6.96 -4.59
C THR A 108 4.17 6.58 -6.04
N ALA A 109 3.64 7.34 -7.01
CA ALA A 109 3.86 7.09 -8.42
C ALA A 109 5.32 7.26 -8.82
N ALA A 110 6.01 8.29 -8.32
CA ALA A 110 7.42 8.52 -8.56
C ALA A 110 8.29 7.37 -8.00
N VAL A 111 8.01 6.92 -6.78
CA VAL A 111 8.71 5.80 -6.16
C VAL A 111 8.50 4.50 -6.96
N LEU A 112 7.26 4.20 -7.32
CA LEU A 112 6.95 2.99 -8.10
C LEU A 112 7.62 2.99 -9.47
N ALA A 113 7.78 4.15 -10.10
CA ALA A 113 8.49 4.27 -11.37
C ALA A 113 9.99 3.97 -11.27
N GLU A 114 10.60 4.23 -10.11
CA GLU A 114 12.02 3.97 -9.85
C GLU A 114 12.30 2.55 -9.34
N LEU A 115 11.30 1.82 -8.85
CA LEU A 115 11.47 0.47 -8.35
C LEU A 115 11.80 -0.52 -9.47
N SER A 116 12.70 -1.47 -9.19
CA SER A 116 12.96 -2.61 -10.07
C SER A 116 11.74 -3.54 -10.16
N ALA A 117 11.66 -4.36 -11.20
CA ALA A 117 10.55 -5.29 -11.41
C ALA A 117 10.29 -6.23 -10.21
N PRO A 118 11.30 -6.83 -9.53
CA PRO A 118 11.07 -7.63 -8.32
C PRO A 118 10.47 -6.81 -7.16
N GLN A 119 10.90 -5.55 -7.00
CA GLN A 119 10.39 -4.67 -5.95
C GLN A 119 8.94 -4.23 -6.23
N GLN A 120 8.62 -3.91 -7.49
CA GLN A 120 7.25 -3.63 -7.91
C GLN A 120 6.34 -4.84 -7.67
N THR A 121 6.79 -6.04 -7.98
CA THR A 121 6.06 -7.29 -7.73
C THR A 121 5.79 -7.48 -6.24
N TRP A 122 6.77 -7.18 -5.38
CA TRP A 122 6.61 -7.24 -3.93
C TRP A 122 5.52 -6.26 -3.45
N VAL A 123 5.56 -5.01 -3.89
CA VAL A 123 4.57 -3.98 -3.55
C VAL A 123 3.15 -4.41 -3.98
N GLN A 124 3.02 -4.91 -5.19
CA GLN A 124 1.74 -5.41 -5.71
C GLN A 124 1.20 -6.59 -4.89
N ARG A 125 2.06 -7.53 -4.51
CA ARG A 125 1.68 -8.69 -3.70
C ARG A 125 1.20 -8.28 -2.31
N VAL A 126 1.90 -7.35 -1.67
CA VAL A 126 1.51 -6.82 -0.37
C VAL A 126 0.19 -6.07 -0.44
N HIS A 127 -0.01 -5.28 -1.49
CA HIS A 127 -1.28 -4.57 -1.71
C HIS A 127 -2.44 -5.55 -1.93
N ALA A 128 -2.25 -6.58 -2.72
CA ALA A 128 -3.25 -7.62 -2.97
C ALA A 128 -3.60 -8.47 -1.72
N SER A 129 -2.69 -8.55 -0.76
CA SER A 129 -2.87 -9.28 0.49
C SER A 129 -3.51 -8.45 1.61
N ALA A 130 -3.71 -7.14 1.40
CA ALA A 130 -4.33 -6.28 2.39
C ALA A 130 -5.83 -6.61 2.55
N PRO A 131 -6.38 -6.62 3.78
CA PRO A 131 -7.81 -6.83 3.98
C PRO A 131 -8.64 -5.80 3.20
N GLY A 132 -9.54 -6.25 2.33
CA GLY A 132 -10.37 -5.41 1.47
C GLY A 132 -9.72 -4.96 0.16
N ALA A 133 -8.54 -5.45 -0.18
CA ALA A 133 -7.91 -5.18 -1.46
C ALA A 133 -8.63 -5.92 -2.60
N ILE A 134 -9.09 -5.17 -3.60
CA ILE A 134 -9.56 -5.73 -4.87
C ILE A 134 -8.35 -5.75 -5.81
N ALA A 135 -7.77 -6.92 -6.02
CA ALA A 135 -6.68 -7.09 -6.98
C ALA A 135 -7.26 -7.04 -8.41
N GLN A 136 -7.17 -5.90 -9.07
CA GLN A 136 -7.41 -5.79 -10.50
C GLN A 136 -6.08 -5.93 -11.24
N GLY A 137 -5.69 -7.14 -11.51
CA GLY A 137 -4.54 -7.44 -12.36
C GLY A 137 -4.97 -7.52 -13.82
N VAL A 138 -4.78 -6.46 -14.59
CA VAL A 138 -4.87 -6.53 -16.06
C VAL A 138 -3.46 -6.77 -16.61
N GLN A 139 -3.12 -8.01 -16.84
CA GLN A 139 -1.98 -8.33 -17.70
C GLN A 139 -2.50 -8.70 -19.10
N GLY A 140 -2.29 -7.77 -20.05
CA GLY A 140 -2.40 -8.03 -21.47
C GLY A 140 -3.81 -8.35 -21.99
N GLY A 141 -4.55 -7.35 -22.43
CA GLY A 141 -5.60 -7.47 -23.46
C GLY A 141 -6.78 -8.42 -23.21
N GLY A 142 -7.01 -8.84 -21.98
CA GLY A 142 -8.11 -9.76 -21.62
C GLY A 142 -9.22 -9.05 -20.87
N ASN A 143 -10.46 -9.35 -21.25
CA ASN A 143 -11.66 -8.87 -20.58
C ASN A 143 -11.78 -9.58 -19.20
N ILE A 144 -11.78 -8.82 -18.09
CA ILE A 144 -12.03 -9.38 -16.77
C ILE A 144 -13.54 -9.48 -16.56
N VAL A 145 -14.06 -10.69 -16.54
CA VAL A 145 -15.43 -10.96 -16.11
C VAL A 145 -15.41 -11.26 -14.61
N ASN A 146 -15.83 -10.30 -13.79
CA ASN A 146 -16.02 -10.54 -12.37
C ASN A 146 -17.25 -11.42 -12.15
N HIS A 147 -17.03 -12.70 -11.91
CA HIS A 147 -18.08 -13.56 -11.35
C HIS A 147 -18.15 -13.31 -9.85
N TYR A 148 -19.04 -12.44 -9.43
CA TYR A 148 -19.52 -12.44 -8.05
C TYR A 148 -20.26 -13.77 -7.84
N GLY A 149 -19.73 -14.59 -6.93
CA GLY A 149 -20.21 -15.96 -6.70
C GLY A 149 -21.71 -16.03 -6.46
N GLU A 150 -22.40 -16.41 -7.50
CA GLU A 150 -23.72 -16.98 -7.39
C GLU A 150 -23.54 -18.41 -6.88
N ALA A 151 -24.18 -18.74 -5.77
CA ALA A 151 -24.11 -20.06 -5.19
C ALA A 151 -24.44 -21.10 -6.26
N ALA A 152 -23.56 -22.07 -6.44
CA ALA A 152 -23.78 -23.17 -7.35
C ALA A 152 -25.13 -23.85 -7.03
N PRO A 153 -26.01 -24.09 -8.01
CA PRO A 153 -27.21 -24.86 -7.78
C PRO A 153 -26.82 -26.27 -7.35
N THR A 154 -27.32 -26.67 -6.21
CA THR A 154 -27.20 -28.04 -5.70
C THR A 154 -27.74 -29.01 -6.77
N PRO A 155 -26.96 -30.01 -7.23
CA PRO A 155 -27.50 -31.01 -8.13
C PRO A 155 -28.63 -31.75 -7.44
N ALA A 156 -29.80 -31.71 -8.06
CA ALA A 156 -30.96 -32.49 -7.60
C ALA A 156 -30.57 -33.97 -7.56
N SER A 157 -30.70 -34.57 -6.39
CA SER A 157 -30.67 -36.02 -6.23
C SER A 157 -31.73 -36.64 -7.09
N THR A 158 -31.31 -37.28 -8.17
CA THR A 158 -32.19 -38.21 -8.91
C THR A 158 -32.17 -39.51 -8.15
N ASP A 159 -33.23 -39.73 -7.40
CA ASP A 159 -33.57 -41.04 -6.80
C ASP A 159 -34.03 -41.98 -7.92
N PRO A 160 -33.37 -43.11 -8.17
CA PRO A 160 -33.95 -44.17 -8.99
C PRO A 160 -34.69 -45.15 -8.08
N ALA A 161 -35.92 -44.81 -7.74
CA ALA A 161 -36.85 -45.82 -7.27
C ALA A 161 -37.46 -46.53 -8.48
N GLY A 162 -37.29 -47.79 -8.56
CA GLY A 162 -38.14 -48.56 -9.45
C GLY A 162 -37.56 -49.86 -9.99
N ARG A 163 -37.78 -50.91 -9.23
CA ARG A 163 -37.99 -52.34 -9.51
C ARG A 163 -36.76 -53.21 -9.37
#